data_bd66b3a62496beaef416286b13995217
#
_entry.id   bd66b3a62496beaef416286b13995217
#
_cell.length_a   1.000
_cell.length_b   1.000
_cell.length_c   1.000
_cell.angle_alpha   90.00
_cell.angle_beta   90.00
_cell.angle_gamma   90.00
#
_symmetry.space_group_name_H-M   'P 1'
#
loop_
_entity.id
_entity.type
_entity.pdbx_description
1 polymer ?
#
loop_
_entity_poly.entity_id
_entity_poly.type
_entity_poly.pdbx_seq_one_letter_code
_entity_poly.pdbx_strand_id
1 'polypeptide(L)'
;MSIEIRSEDENMKPYLDHPVELIELSKLLPHEMTIRSEIEWLIKDLKMNKILIWPILVDKNTNLILDGHHRVFAMKELGYNKIPAHILNYDDEMIKLDTWYPVINIPSDDLINILKETPVVVRKVERSNLNYELLKSRKFTCYIVNEFELYEIEGDRDKIFEMIRLNFMDKITYYDNYKIALDSTNTENTCVLAWSYGKDEVRKFAKTGGVYDPKTTRHVLPFKVKKINYEIADL
;
A
#
# COMPACT_ATOMS: atom_id res chain seq x y z
N MET A 1 9.43 -8.02 -8.58
CA MET A 1 8.20 -7.25 -8.83
C MET A 1 7.12 -7.84 -7.94
N SER A 2 6.60 -7.10 -6.99
CA SER A 2 5.54 -7.62 -6.12
C SER A 2 4.25 -7.84 -6.93
N ILE A 3 3.60 -8.97 -6.71
CA ILE A 3 2.32 -9.30 -7.36
C ILE A 3 1.21 -8.61 -6.57
N GLU A 4 0.34 -7.87 -7.26
CA GLU A 4 -0.88 -7.29 -6.69
C GLU A 4 -2.11 -7.97 -7.30
N ILE A 5 -3.03 -8.41 -6.45
CA ILE A 5 -4.32 -8.97 -6.86
C ILE A 5 -5.40 -8.02 -6.34
N ARG A 6 -6.25 -7.54 -7.26
CA ARG A 6 -7.33 -6.60 -6.99
C ARG A 6 -8.69 -7.26 -7.20
N SER A 7 -9.65 -6.88 -6.36
CA SER A 7 -11.02 -7.38 -6.43
C SER A 7 -11.75 -6.84 -7.68
N GLU A 8 -12.72 -7.60 -8.19
CA GLU A 8 -13.52 -7.23 -9.37
C GLU A 8 -14.41 -5.99 -9.17
N ASP A 9 -14.71 -5.62 -7.93
CA ASP A 9 -15.52 -4.44 -7.59
C ASP A 9 -14.98 -3.13 -8.16
N GLU A 10 -13.68 -3.06 -8.45
CA GLU A 10 -13.08 -1.89 -9.09
C GLU A 10 -13.62 -1.65 -10.51
N ASN A 11 -14.06 -2.68 -11.21
CA ASN A 11 -14.52 -2.56 -12.60
C ASN A 11 -15.87 -1.83 -12.74
N MET A 12 -16.69 -1.76 -11.69
CA MET A 12 -17.99 -1.11 -11.70
C MET A 12 -18.00 0.35 -11.28
N LYS A 13 -16.88 0.89 -10.78
CA LYS A 13 -16.81 2.28 -10.34
C LYS A 13 -16.88 3.27 -11.49
N PRO A 14 -17.53 4.45 -11.31
CA PRO A 14 -17.50 5.52 -12.29
C PRO A 14 -16.09 6.07 -12.46
N TYR A 15 -15.82 6.69 -13.60
CA TYR A 15 -14.58 7.44 -13.78
C TYR A 15 -14.62 8.77 -13.01
N LEU A 16 -13.48 9.15 -12.46
CA LEU A 16 -13.30 10.46 -11.85
C LEU A 16 -13.52 11.55 -12.91
N ASP A 17 -14.46 12.43 -12.63
CA ASP A 17 -14.71 13.65 -13.41
C ASP A 17 -14.14 14.85 -12.66
N HIS A 18 -12.82 15.00 -12.72
CA HIS A 18 -12.08 16.06 -12.05
C HIS A 18 -10.95 16.53 -12.96
N PRO A 19 -10.65 17.84 -13.02
CA PRO A 19 -9.57 18.34 -13.85
C PRO A 19 -8.21 17.77 -13.41
N VAL A 20 -7.31 17.67 -14.37
CA VAL A 20 -5.90 17.39 -14.13
C VAL A 20 -5.17 18.71 -14.05
N GLU A 21 -4.40 18.90 -12.98
CA GLU A 21 -3.61 20.10 -12.74
C GLU A 21 -2.13 19.73 -12.67
N LEU A 22 -1.25 20.69 -13.02
CA LEU A 22 0.20 20.52 -12.83
C LEU A 22 0.58 20.98 -11.43
N ILE A 23 1.13 20.06 -10.64
CA ILE A 23 1.63 20.36 -9.29
C ILE A 23 3.16 20.30 -9.26
N GLU A 24 3.79 21.21 -8.51
CA GLU A 24 5.23 21.21 -8.29
C GLU A 24 5.64 20.02 -7.42
N LEU A 25 6.61 19.25 -7.89
CA LEU A 25 7.13 18.08 -7.18
C LEU A 25 7.73 18.41 -5.80
N SER A 26 8.23 19.63 -5.62
CA SER A 26 8.77 20.13 -4.35
C SER A 26 7.71 20.35 -3.27
N LYS A 27 6.44 20.51 -3.65
CA LYS A 27 5.33 20.72 -2.71
C LYS A 27 4.70 19.41 -2.23
N LEU A 28 5.01 18.30 -2.90
CA LEU A 28 4.41 17.01 -2.62
C LEU A 28 4.95 16.39 -1.33
N LEU A 29 4.04 15.85 -0.53
CA LEU A 29 4.32 15.20 0.74
C LEU A 29 4.19 13.69 0.57
N PRO A 30 5.30 12.93 0.45
CA PRO A 30 5.25 11.48 0.43
C PRO A 30 5.01 10.92 1.82
N HIS A 31 4.37 9.76 1.91
CA HIS A 31 4.14 9.04 3.16
C HIS A 31 4.51 7.56 3.08
N GLU A 32 4.93 7.09 1.92
CA GLU A 32 5.29 5.69 1.70
C GLU A 32 6.58 5.61 0.86
N MET A 33 7.46 4.68 1.23
CA MET A 33 8.67 4.40 0.48
C MET A 33 8.34 3.78 -0.89
N THR A 34 9.27 3.89 -1.80
CA THR A 34 9.14 3.34 -3.15
C THR A 34 10.09 2.17 -3.36
N ILE A 35 9.73 1.27 -4.26
CA ILE A 35 10.52 0.12 -4.65
C ILE A 35 11.47 0.53 -5.78
N ARG A 36 12.77 0.42 -5.58
CA ARG A 36 13.80 0.91 -6.51
C ARG A 36 13.64 0.33 -7.92
N SER A 37 13.40 -0.95 -8.05
CA SER A 37 13.20 -1.60 -9.36
C SER A 37 11.99 -1.07 -10.12
N GLU A 38 10.93 -0.67 -9.43
CA GLU A 38 9.74 -0.06 -10.06
C GLU A 38 10.02 1.35 -10.54
N ILE A 39 10.81 2.15 -9.79
CA ILE A 39 11.27 3.47 -10.24
C ILE A 39 12.14 3.34 -11.49
N GLU A 40 13.11 2.43 -11.50
CA GLU A 40 14.00 2.22 -12.64
C GLU A 40 13.25 1.81 -13.89
N TRP A 41 12.27 0.93 -13.74
CA TRP A 41 11.37 0.57 -14.85
C TRP A 41 10.60 1.79 -15.38
N LEU A 42 10.00 2.59 -14.50
CA LEU A 42 9.28 3.82 -14.87
C LEU A 42 10.19 4.84 -15.57
N ILE A 43 11.42 5.04 -15.04
CA ILE A 43 12.39 5.95 -15.66
C ILE A 43 12.72 5.49 -17.09
N LYS A 44 12.92 4.19 -17.29
CA LYS A 44 13.19 3.63 -18.63
C LYS A 44 11.99 3.84 -19.55
N ASP A 45 10.78 3.58 -19.08
CA ASP A 45 9.54 3.77 -19.84
C ASP A 45 9.34 5.24 -20.23
N LEU A 46 9.46 6.17 -19.25
CA LEU A 46 9.32 7.61 -19.47
C LEU A 46 10.40 8.17 -20.43
N LYS A 47 11.65 7.68 -20.33
CA LYS A 47 12.70 8.09 -21.28
C LYS A 47 12.41 7.64 -22.72
N MET A 48 11.83 6.47 -22.89
CA MET A 48 11.55 5.87 -24.19
C MET A 48 10.29 6.45 -24.82
N ASN A 49 9.20 6.51 -24.06
CA ASN A 49 7.88 6.85 -24.58
C ASN A 49 7.54 8.35 -24.45
N LYS A 50 8.21 9.09 -23.56
CA LYS A 50 7.94 10.51 -23.25
C LYS A 50 6.51 10.80 -22.83
N ILE A 51 5.79 9.81 -22.32
CA ILE A 51 4.38 9.89 -21.95
C ILE A 51 4.18 9.42 -20.52
N LEU A 52 3.57 10.26 -19.67
CA LEU A 52 3.04 9.86 -18.39
C LEU A 52 1.58 9.41 -18.57
N ILE A 53 1.34 8.11 -18.45
CA ILE A 53 0.04 7.51 -18.74
C ILE A 53 -1.03 7.91 -17.71
N TRP A 54 -0.66 7.92 -16.42
CA TRP A 54 -1.58 8.15 -15.31
C TRP A 54 -1.19 9.37 -14.50
N PRO A 55 -2.15 10.25 -14.15
CA PRO A 55 -1.91 11.32 -13.19
C PRO A 55 -1.65 10.72 -11.80
N ILE A 56 -1.04 11.50 -10.92
CA ILE A 56 -1.00 11.17 -9.49
C ILE A 56 -2.28 11.67 -8.80
N LEU A 57 -2.53 11.19 -7.57
CA LEU A 57 -3.61 11.66 -6.72
C LEU A 57 -3.03 12.35 -5.50
N VAL A 58 -3.54 13.54 -5.17
CA VAL A 58 -2.98 14.40 -4.13
C VAL A 58 -4.10 14.99 -3.26
N ASP A 59 -3.90 15.01 -1.95
CA ASP A 59 -4.78 15.71 -1.03
C ASP A 59 -4.63 17.24 -1.18
N LYS A 60 -5.75 17.93 -1.41
CA LYS A 60 -5.79 19.38 -1.59
C LYS A 60 -5.30 20.18 -0.38
N ASN A 61 -5.45 19.62 0.84
CA ASN A 61 -5.18 20.33 2.08
C ASN A 61 -3.73 20.22 2.55
N THR A 62 -3.05 19.13 2.18
CA THR A 62 -1.72 18.82 2.70
C THR A 62 -0.69 18.53 1.62
N ASN A 63 -1.10 18.42 0.35
CA ASN A 63 -0.28 17.90 -0.75
C ASN A 63 0.23 16.47 -0.52
N LEU A 64 -0.42 15.70 0.36
CA LEU A 64 -0.11 14.29 0.59
C LEU A 64 -0.36 13.50 -0.69
N ILE A 65 0.60 12.70 -1.10
CA ILE A 65 0.45 11.82 -2.27
C ILE A 65 -0.47 10.67 -1.86
N LEU A 66 -1.66 10.59 -2.44
CA LEU A 66 -2.60 9.49 -2.20
C LEU A 66 -2.32 8.28 -3.11
N ASP A 67 -1.87 8.55 -4.34
CA ASP A 67 -1.40 7.53 -5.28
C ASP A 67 -0.33 8.09 -6.21
N GLY A 68 0.66 7.27 -6.54
CA GLY A 68 1.69 7.61 -7.51
C GLY A 68 3.06 7.96 -6.95
N HIS A 69 3.43 7.49 -5.76
CA HIS A 69 4.77 7.70 -5.18
C HIS A 69 5.89 7.36 -6.16
N HIS A 70 5.84 6.19 -6.83
CA HIS A 70 6.84 5.79 -7.82
C HIS A 70 6.94 6.78 -9.00
N ARG A 71 5.78 7.29 -9.49
CA ARG A 71 5.73 8.31 -10.56
C ARG A 71 6.40 9.60 -10.14
N VAL A 72 6.12 10.06 -8.92
CA VAL A 72 6.73 11.26 -8.34
C VAL A 72 8.25 11.11 -8.25
N PHE A 73 8.74 10.00 -7.73
CA PHE A 73 10.18 9.77 -7.59
C PHE A 73 10.88 9.60 -8.95
N ALA A 74 10.26 8.88 -9.90
CA ALA A 74 10.80 8.77 -11.26
C ALA A 74 10.91 10.13 -11.95
N MET A 75 9.88 10.98 -11.85
CA MET A 75 9.90 12.32 -12.43
C MET A 75 10.96 13.23 -11.78
N LYS A 76 11.13 13.14 -10.45
CA LYS A 76 12.22 13.86 -9.74
C LYS A 76 13.61 13.43 -10.22
N GLU A 77 13.87 12.12 -10.36
CA GLU A 77 15.15 11.60 -10.85
C GLU A 77 15.42 11.98 -12.32
N LEU A 78 14.36 12.19 -13.11
CA LEU A 78 14.47 12.68 -14.48
C LEU A 78 14.69 14.20 -14.58
N GLY A 79 14.65 14.93 -13.44
CA GLY A 79 14.89 16.38 -13.38
C GLY A 79 13.67 17.22 -13.71
N TYR A 80 12.47 16.65 -13.77
CA TYR A 80 11.24 17.42 -13.92
C TYR A 80 10.89 18.16 -12.63
N ASN A 81 10.17 19.28 -12.77
CA ASN A 81 9.75 20.11 -11.63
C ASN A 81 8.26 19.97 -11.30
N LYS A 82 7.46 19.49 -12.25
CA LYS A 82 6.01 19.35 -12.12
C LYS A 82 5.55 17.96 -12.52
N ILE A 83 4.32 17.61 -12.14
CA ILE A 83 3.67 16.36 -12.51
C ILE A 83 2.15 16.57 -12.62
N PRO A 84 1.46 15.97 -13.61
CA PRO A 84 0.01 15.95 -13.69
C PRO A 84 -0.64 15.23 -12.51
N ALA A 85 -1.62 15.86 -11.88
CA ALA A 85 -2.30 15.36 -10.69
C ALA A 85 -3.81 15.65 -10.72
N HIS A 86 -4.61 14.78 -10.12
CA HIS A 86 -5.93 15.15 -9.61
C HIS A 86 -5.80 15.56 -8.14
N ILE A 87 -6.33 16.75 -7.84
CA ILE A 87 -6.33 17.31 -6.48
C ILE A 87 -7.66 16.96 -5.82
N LEU A 88 -7.62 16.12 -4.79
CA LEU A 88 -8.80 15.54 -4.16
C LEU A 88 -9.00 16.06 -2.74
N ASN A 89 -10.25 16.07 -2.29
CA ASN A 89 -10.55 16.28 -0.88
C ASN A 89 -10.39 14.95 -0.13
N TYR A 90 -9.25 14.74 0.53
CA TYR A 90 -9.01 13.51 1.28
C TYR A 90 -9.89 13.36 2.53
N ASP A 91 -10.55 14.45 2.98
CA ASP A 91 -11.54 14.39 4.07
C ASP A 91 -12.89 13.84 3.63
N ASP A 92 -13.10 13.66 2.31
CA ASP A 92 -14.28 12.99 1.80
C ASP A 92 -14.37 11.56 2.38
N GLU A 93 -15.51 11.26 3.00
CA GLU A 93 -15.77 9.95 3.64
C GLU A 93 -15.84 8.80 2.63
N MET A 94 -16.08 9.09 1.35
CA MET A 94 -16.06 8.09 0.29
C MET A 94 -14.64 7.61 -0.05
N ILE A 95 -13.62 8.46 0.17
CA ILE A 95 -12.22 8.05 0.05
C ILE A 95 -11.83 7.37 1.37
N LYS A 96 -11.60 6.07 1.35
CA LYS A 96 -11.22 5.32 2.56
C LYS A 96 -9.73 5.01 2.54
N LEU A 97 -9.16 4.84 3.73
CA LEU A 97 -7.82 4.32 3.90
C LEU A 97 -7.91 2.90 4.44
N ASP A 98 -7.25 2.00 3.78
CA ASP A 98 -7.12 0.59 4.12
C ASP A 98 -5.63 0.19 4.07
N THR A 99 -5.35 -1.09 4.13
CA THR A 99 -4.02 -1.66 3.99
C THR A 99 -4.02 -2.72 2.88
N TRP A 100 -2.84 -3.16 2.49
CA TRP A 100 -2.67 -4.35 1.68
C TRP A 100 -2.59 -5.59 2.58
N TYR A 101 -3.03 -6.73 2.06
CA TYR A 101 -3.05 -8.01 2.76
C TYR A 101 -2.03 -8.95 2.12
N PRO A 102 -0.80 -9.01 2.67
CA PRO A 102 0.22 -9.89 2.13
C PRO A 102 -0.11 -11.36 2.41
N VAL A 103 0.01 -12.18 1.37
CA VAL A 103 0.06 -13.63 1.44
C VAL A 103 1.46 -14.06 1.04
N ILE A 104 2.12 -14.79 1.92
CA ILE A 104 3.52 -15.17 1.82
C ILE A 104 3.56 -16.67 1.51
N ASN A 105 4.29 -17.05 0.46
CA ASN A 105 4.45 -18.45 0.08
C ASN A 105 5.46 -19.18 1.00
N ILE A 106 5.05 -19.34 2.25
CA ILE A 106 5.72 -20.11 3.31
C ILE A 106 4.69 -20.60 4.33
N PRO A 107 4.97 -21.71 5.05
CA PRO A 107 4.18 -22.15 6.18
C PRO A 107 4.15 -21.12 7.33
N SER A 108 3.07 -21.10 8.10
CA SER A 108 2.90 -20.18 9.23
C SER A 108 3.99 -20.34 10.31
N ASP A 109 4.42 -21.56 10.58
CA ASP A 109 5.46 -21.82 11.58
C ASP A 109 6.81 -21.22 11.19
N ASP A 110 7.16 -21.22 9.90
CA ASP A 110 8.39 -20.58 9.41
C ASP A 110 8.34 -19.07 9.60
N LEU A 111 7.19 -18.46 9.30
CA LEU A 111 6.99 -17.04 9.54
C LEU A 111 7.06 -16.68 11.02
N ILE A 112 6.39 -17.46 11.87
CA ILE A 112 6.40 -17.27 13.33
C ILE A 112 7.82 -17.38 13.90
N ASN A 113 8.62 -18.35 13.42
CA ASN A 113 9.98 -18.55 13.90
C ASN A 113 10.86 -17.32 13.61
N ILE A 114 10.72 -16.72 12.42
CA ILE A 114 11.44 -15.48 12.08
C ILE A 114 10.95 -14.31 12.92
N LEU A 115 9.65 -14.15 13.11
CA LEU A 115 9.11 -13.05 13.90
C LEU A 115 9.54 -13.12 15.38
N LYS A 116 9.79 -14.31 15.94
CA LYS A 116 10.31 -14.47 17.30
C LYS A 116 11.73 -13.93 17.50
N GLU A 117 12.44 -13.61 16.43
CA GLU A 117 13.73 -12.88 16.50
C GLU A 117 13.54 -11.40 16.88
N THR A 118 12.30 -10.91 16.84
CA THR A 118 11.94 -9.57 17.27
C THR A 118 11.13 -9.62 18.59
N PRO A 119 11.00 -8.50 19.31
CA PRO A 119 10.24 -8.47 20.56
C PRO A 119 8.72 -8.51 20.28
N VAL A 120 8.21 -9.69 19.94
CA VAL A 120 6.79 -9.97 19.70
C VAL A 120 6.23 -10.97 20.70
N VAL A 121 4.95 -10.82 21.03
CA VAL A 121 4.16 -11.84 21.73
C VAL A 121 3.34 -12.59 20.70
N VAL A 122 3.48 -13.91 20.68
CA VAL A 122 2.77 -14.82 19.76
C VAL A 122 1.79 -15.66 20.56
N ARG A 123 0.52 -15.64 20.21
CA ARG A 123 -0.54 -16.47 20.82
C ARG A 123 -1.22 -17.30 19.74
N LYS A 124 -1.10 -18.61 19.81
CA LYS A 124 -1.90 -19.52 18.97
C LYS A 124 -3.31 -19.56 19.53
N VAL A 125 -4.30 -19.34 18.66
CA VAL A 125 -5.72 -19.33 19.01
C VAL A 125 -6.52 -20.22 18.06
N GLU A 126 -7.75 -20.56 18.42
CA GLU A 126 -8.64 -21.32 17.55
C GLU A 126 -8.93 -20.54 16.25
N ARG A 127 -8.91 -21.21 15.09
CA ARG A 127 -9.16 -20.61 13.78
C ARG A 127 -10.52 -19.91 13.70
N SER A 128 -11.52 -20.39 14.44
CA SER A 128 -12.85 -19.79 14.58
C SER A 128 -12.85 -18.42 15.26
N ASN A 129 -11.78 -18.07 15.97
CA ASN A 129 -11.65 -16.77 16.64
C ASN A 129 -11.18 -15.65 15.71
N LEU A 130 -10.98 -15.94 14.40
CA LEU A 130 -10.66 -14.89 13.44
C LEU A 130 -11.75 -13.83 13.41
N ASN A 131 -11.41 -12.63 13.85
CA ASN A 131 -12.34 -11.50 13.90
C ASN A 131 -11.65 -10.22 13.43
N TYR A 132 -11.98 -9.79 12.20
CA TYR A 132 -11.38 -8.60 11.60
C TYR A 132 -11.78 -7.30 12.33
N GLU A 133 -12.98 -7.23 12.92
CA GLU A 133 -13.37 -6.06 13.72
C GLU A 133 -12.57 -5.96 15.03
N LEU A 134 -12.23 -7.10 15.63
CA LEU A 134 -11.35 -7.13 16.80
C LEU A 134 -9.94 -6.63 16.43
N LEU A 135 -9.44 -6.99 15.26
CA LEU A 135 -8.17 -6.49 14.75
C LEU A 135 -8.19 -4.97 14.59
N LYS A 136 -9.27 -4.39 14.05
CA LYS A 136 -9.44 -2.93 13.95
C LYS A 136 -9.42 -2.20 15.30
N SER A 137 -9.76 -2.88 16.38
CA SER A 137 -9.66 -2.31 17.74
C SER A 137 -8.23 -2.13 18.25
N ARG A 138 -7.24 -2.65 17.50
CA ARG A 138 -5.80 -2.60 17.78
C ARG A 138 -5.39 -3.23 19.11
N LYS A 139 -6.13 -4.24 19.59
CA LYS A 139 -5.76 -5.01 20.79
C LYS A 139 -4.47 -5.79 20.61
N PHE A 140 -4.17 -6.15 19.38
CA PHE A 140 -2.92 -6.75 18.95
C PHE A 140 -2.58 -6.23 17.54
N THR A 141 -1.40 -6.57 17.03
CA THR A 141 -0.86 -5.94 15.82
C THR A 141 -1.40 -6.56 14.55
N CYS A 142 -1.39 -7.88 14.46
CA CYS A 142 -1.87 -8.60 13.29
C CYS A 142 -2.25 -10.05 13.62
N TYR A 143 -3.03 -10.65 12.73
CA TYR A 143 -3.16 -12.09 12.63
C TYR A 143 -2.13 -12.64 11.65
N ILE A 144 -1.56 -13.80 11.98
CA ILE A 144 -0.91 -14.69 11.03
C ILE A 144 -1.82 -15.88 10.87
N VAL A 145 -2.24 -16.17 9.64
CA VAL A 145 -3.31 -17.12 9.39
C VAL A 145 -3.06 -17.93 8.12
N ASN A 146 -3.27 -19.23 8.21
CA ASN A 146 -3.35 -20.14 7.08
C ASN A 146 -4.69 -20.90 7.10
N GLU A 147 -4.81 -21.96 6.31
CA GLU A 147 -6.03 -22.77 6.25
C GLU A 147 -6.47 -23.33 7.62
N PHE A 148 -5.52 -23.75 8.46
CA PHE A 148 -5.79 -24.46 9.73
C PHE A 148 -5.42 -23.67 10.98
N GLU A 149 -4.50 -22.73 10.88
CA GLU A 149 -3.87 -22.08 12.01
C GLU A 149 -4.16 -20.59 12.07
N LEU A 150 -4.24 -20.08 13.29
CA LEU A 150 -4.42 -18.66 13.58
C LEU A 150 -3.53 -18.28 14.75
N TYR A 151 -2.75 -17.22 14.57
CA TYR A 151 -1.93 -16.62 15.59
C TYR A 151 -2.26 -15.14 15.72
N GLU A 152 -2.41 -14.66 16.96
CA GLU A 152 -2.43 -13.26 17.32
C GLU A 152 -1.00 -12.81 17.60
N ILE A 153 -0.58 -11.72 16.97
CA ILE A 153 0.75 -11.16 17.13
C ILE A 153 0.64 -9.77 17.75
N GLU A 154 1.33 -9.57 18.86
CA GLU A 154 1.45 -8.26 19.52
C GLU A 154 2.91 -7.80 19.43
N GLY A 155 3.14 -6.58 18.97
CA GLY A 155 4.46 -6.00 18.76
C GLY A 155 4.40 -4.71 17.92
N ASP A 156 5.56 -4.21 17.57
CA ASP A 156 5.68 -3.04 16.70
C ASP A 156 5.30 -3.45 15.25
N ARG A 157 4.23 -2.82 14.74
CA ARG A 157 3.69 -3.15 13.41
C ARG A 157 4.72 -2.95 12.31
N ASP A 158 5.41 -1.82 12.32
CA ASP A 158 6.33 -1.47 11.25
C ASP A 158 7.54 -2.41 11.24
N LYS A 159 8.05 -2.78 12.42
CA LYS A 159 9.13 -3.77 12.54
C LYS A 159 8.71 -5.16 12.07
N ILE A 160 7.47 -5.58 12.38
CA ILE A 160 6.94 -6.87 11.91
C ILE A 160 6.90 -6.89 10.37
N PHE A 161 6.35 -5.84 9.74
CA PHE A 161 6.26 -5.77 8.28
C PHE A 161 7.61 -5.58 7.61
N GLU A 162 8.52 -4.83 8.21
CA GLU A 162 9.91 -4.73 7.75
C GLU A 162 10.60 -6.11 7.75
N MET A 163 10.47 -6.89 8.83
CA MET A 163 11.03 -8.24 8.92
C MET A 163 10.45 -9.17 7.85
N ILE A 164 9.14 -9.12 7.64
CA ILE A 164 8.47 -9.89 6.58
C ILE A 164 9.03 -9.50 5.21
N ARG A 165 9.14 -8.21 4.91
CA ARG A 165 9.65 -7.71 3.64
C ARG A 165 11.10 -8.11 3.41
N LEU A 166 11.96 -7.93 4.41
CA LEU A 166 13.40 -8.23 4.29
C LEU A 166 13.68 -9.72 4.03
N ASN A 167 12.87 -10.62 4.59
CA ASN A 167 13.09 -12.06 4.48
C ASN A 167 12.33 -12.72 3.31
N PHE A 168 11.22 -12.11 2.84
CA PHE A 168 10.30 -12.80 1.95
C PHE A 168 9.82 -11.98 0.75
N MET A 169 10.46 -10.86 0.42
CA MET A 169 10.00 -9.91 -0.62
C MET A 169 9.61 -10.60 -1.94
N ASP A 170 10.36 -11.61 -2.37
CA ASP A 170 10.11 -12.33 -3.63
C ASP A 170 9.01 -13.41 -3.51
N LYS A 171 8.51 -13.65 -2.31
CA LYS A 171 7.48 -14.65 -2.00
C LYS A 171 6.14 -14.04 -1.63
N ILE A 172 6.00 -12.71 -1.67
CA ILE A 172 4.80 -12.00 -1.24
C ILE A 172 3.90 -11.68 -2.43
N THR A 173 2.63 -12.04 -2.30
CA THR A 173 1.53 -11.54 -3.13
C THR A 173 0.66 -10.62 -2.29
N TYR A 174 0.38 -9.42 -2.77
CA TYR A 174 -0.47 -8.44 -2.07
C TYR A 174 -1.88 -8.46 -2.62
N TYR A 175 -2.86 -8.60 -1.73
CA TYR A 175 -4.28 -8.58 -2.04
C TYR A 175 -4.92 -7.28 -1.53
N ASP A 176 -5.88 -6.77 -2.27
CA ASP A 176 -6.64 -5.58 -1.87
C ASP A 176 -7.89 -5.89 -1.04
N ASN A 177 -8.20 -7.17 -0.87
CA ASN A 177 -9.36 -7.66 -0.13
C ASN A 177 -8.94 -8.80 0.79
N TYR A 178 -9.18 -8.65 2.11
CA TYR A 178 -8.75 -9.63 3.11
C TYR A 178 -9.44 -10.99 2.95
N LYS A 179 -10.69 -11.03 2.45
CA LYS A 179 -11.39 -12.31 2.23
C LYS A 179 -10.72 -13.10 1.12
N ILE A 180 -10.41 -12.43 -0.01
CA ILE A 180 -9.70 -13.05 -1.13
C ILE A 180 -8.30 -13.50 -0.69
N ALA A 181 -7.61 -12.70 0.13
CA ALA A 181 -6.34 -13.09 0.72
C ALA A 181 -6.45 -14.35 1.57
N LEU A 182 -7.48 -14.43 2.42
CA LEU A 182 -7.75 -15.62 3.24
C LEU A 182 -8.08 -16.85 2.39
N ASP A 183 -8.92 -16.69 1.36
CA ASP A 183 -9.31 -17.78 0.46
C ASP A 183 -8.12 -18.32 -0.36
N SER A 184 -7.04 -17.54 -0.49
CA SER A 184 -5.79 -17.97 -1.15
C SER A 184 -4.83 -18.72 -0.23
N THR A 185 -5.13 -18.84 1.08
CA THR A 185 -4.26 -19.55 2.04
C THR A 185 -4.43 -21.06 1.97
N ASN A 186 -3.35 -21.76 2.27
CA ASN A 186 -3.29 -23.22 2.43
C ASN A 186 -2.18 -23.54 3.44
N THR A 187 -1.70 -24.80 3.51
CA THR A 187 -0.61 -25.19 4.40
C THR A 187 0.73 -24.54 4.06
N GLU A 188 0.94 -24.17 2.79
CA GLU A 188 2.19 -23.61 2.29
C GLU A 188 2.15 -22.07 2.16
N ASN A 189 0.96 -21.46 2.28
CA ASN A 189 0.75 -20.03 2.12
C ASN A 189 0.16 -19.41 3.37
N THR A 190 0.75 -18.34 3.85
CA THR A 190 0.36 -17.66 5.09
C THR A 190 -0.06 -16.22 4.80
N CYS A 191 -1.27 -15.84 5.23
CA CYS A 191 -1.76 -14.47 5.16
C CYS A 191 -1.43 -13.69 6.44
N VAL A 192 -1.04 -12.43 6.29
CA VAL A 192 -0.87 -11.48 7.42
C VAL A 192 -1.97 -10.43 7.34
N LEU A 193 -2.88 -10.46 8.30
CA LEU A 193 -3.94 -9.48 8.43
C LEU A 193 -3.58 -8.49 9.51
N ALA A 194 -3.36 -7.23 9.16
CA ALA A 194 -3.09 -6.15 10.12
C ALA A 194 -4.17 -5.07 10.06
N TRP A 195 -4.28 -4.29 11.13
CA TRP A 195 -5.09 -3.08 11.13
C TRP A 195 -4.47 -2.01 10.20
N SER A 196 -5.31 -1.15 9.64
CA SER A 196 -4.89 -0.01 8.83
C SER A 196 -4.66 1.24 9.67
N TYR A 197 -3.76 2.12 9.22
CA TYR A 197 -3.63 3.47 9.79
C TYR A 197 -4.86 4.32 9.50
N GLY A 198 -5.10 5.33 10.32
CA GLY A 198 -6.09 6.36 10.05
C GLY A 198 -5.52 7.47 9.14
N LYS A 199 -6.39 8.19 8.42
CA LYS A 199 -5.97 9.30 7.55
C LYS A 199 -5.14 10.36 8.27
N ASP A 200 -5.54 10.71 9.50
CA ASP A 200 -4.84 11.72 10.30
C ASP A 200 -3.48 11.23 10.80
N GLU A 201 -3.36 9.93 11.11
CA GLU A 201 -2.07 9.32 11.48
C GLU A 201 -1.09 9.42 10.30
N VAL A 202 -1.53 9.05 9.09
CA VAL A 202 -0.70 9.13 7.87
C VAL A 202 -0.29 10.57 7.59
N ARG A 203 -1.24 11.52 7.63
CA ARG A 203 -0.93 12.95 7.45
C ARG A 203 0.09 13.47 8.46
N LYS A 204 -0.10 13.10 9.74
CA LYS A 204 0.75 13.53 10.84
C LYS A 204 2.17 12.99 10.69
N PHE A 205 2.29 11.71 10.36
CA PHE A 205 3.57 11.05 10.16
C PHE A 205 4.30 11.63 8.94
N ALA A 206 3.64 11.79 7.81
CA ALA A 206 4.21 12.41 6.62
C ALA A 206 4.72 13.84 6.88
N LYS A 207 3.96 14.65 7.65
CA LYS A 207 4.37 16.03 8.02
C LYS A 207 5.66 16.09 8.85
N THR A 208 6.01 15.02 9.57
CA THR A 208 7.29 14.93 10.30
C THR A 208 8.44 14.45 9.41
N GLY A 209 8.18 14.22 8.12
CA GLY A 209 9.14 13.62 7.18
C GLY A 209 9.20 12.09 7.26
N GLY A 210 8.30 11.48 8.02
CA GLY A 210 8.20 10.03 8.13
C GLY A 210 7.59 9.39 6.87
N VAL A 211 8.09 8.21 6.53
CA VAL A 211 7.56 7.39 5.43
C VAL A 211 7.43 5.94 5.90
N TYR A 212 6.30 5.34 5.59
CA TYR A 212 6.04 3.92 5.86
C TYR A 212 6.74 3.03 4.82
N ASP A 213 6.89 1.77 5.14
CA ASP A 213 7.30 0.74 4.18
C ASP A 213 6.33 0.66 3.00
N PRO A 214 6.79 0.21 1.81
CA PRO A 214 5.91 0.01 0.65
C PRO A 214 4.75 -0.92 0.98
N LYS A 215 3.56 -0.64 0.41
CA LYS A 215 2.35 -1.43 0.63
C LYS A 215 1.78 -1.39 2.06
N THR A 216 2.14 -0.37 2.84
CA THR A 216 1.55 -0.14 4.17
C THR A 216 0.16 0.47 4.08
N THR A 217 -0.07 1.32 3.10
CA THR A 217 -1.33 2.05 2.92
C THR A 217 -1.98 1.72 1.58
N ARG A 218 -3.31 1.72 1.56
CA ARG A 218 -4.11 1.58 0.35
C ARG A 218 -5.27 2.55 0.38
N HIS A 219 -5.28 3.51 -0.53
CA HIS A 219 -6.41 4.43 -0.68
C HIS A 219 -7.51 3.78 -1.53
N VAL A 220 -8.66 3.54 -0.91
CA VAL A 220 -9.84 2.98 -1.58
C VAL A 220 -10.68 4.13 -2.09
N LEU A 221 -10.74 4.26 -3.40
CA LEU A 221 -11.41 5.36 -4.09
C LEU A 221 -12.81 4.93 -4.55
N PRO A 222 -13.81 5.82 -4.53
CA PRO A 222 -15.15 5.55 -5.05
C PRO A 222 -15.23 5.64 -6.58
N PHE A 223 -14.12 5.91 -7.25
CA PHE A 223 -14.03 6.12 -8.69
C PHE A 223 -12.77 5.49 -9.28
N LYS A 224 -12.73 5.37 -10.60
CA LYS A 224 -11.53 5.03 -11.38
C LYS A 224 -10.86 6.28 -11.90
N VAL A 225 -9.53 6.26 -11.98
CA VAL A 225 -8.75 7.30 -12.65
C VAL A 225 -8.72 7.00 -14.15
N LYS A 226 -8.77 8.04 -15.00
CA LYS A 226 -8.59 7.92 -16.45
C LYS A 226 -7.13 8.04 -16.83
N LYS A 227 -6.73 7.34 -17.90
CA LYS A 227 -5.45 7.61 -18.57
C LYS A 227 -5.47 9.01 -19.15
N ILE A 228 -4.40 9.76 -18.97
CA ILE A 228 -4.24 11.11 -19.51
C ILE A 228 -3.28 11.14 -20.71
N ASN A 229 -2.37 10.17 -20.79
CA ASN A 229 -1.30 10.10 -21.80
C ASN A 229 -0.60 11.46 -21.99
N TYR A 230 -0.12 12.04 -20.90
CA TYR A 230 0.46 13.37 -20.87
C TYR A 230 1.89 13.35 -21.43
N GLU A 231 2.16 14.20 -22.45
CA GLU A 231 3.50 14.36 -23.02
C GLU A 231 4.40 15.12 -22.02
N ILE A 232 5.42 14.46 -21.49
CA ILE A 232 6.30 15.05 -20.47
C ILE A 232 7.30 16.05 -21.04
N ALA A 233 7.39 16.18 -22.37
CA ALA A 233 8.19 17.23 -23.01
C ALA A 233 7.66 18.64 -22.70
N ASP A 234 6.40 18.75 -22.24
CA ASP A 234 5.74 20.02 -21.94
C ASP A 234 5.86 20.39 -20.43
N LEU A 235 6.62 19.61 -19.64
CA LEU A 235 6.87 19.83 -18.20
C LEU A 235 8.26 20.47 -17.98
#